data_fa49439e0d89d7455592bd748e9a996e
#
_entry.id   fa49439e0d89d7455592bd748e9a996e
#
_cell.length_a   1.000
_cell.length_b   1.000
_cell.length_c   1.000
_cell.angle_alpha   90.00
_cell.angle_beta   90.00
_cell.angle_gamma   90.00
#
_symmetry.space_group_name_H-M   'P 1'
#
loop_
_entity.id
_entity.type
_entity.pdbx_description
1 polymer ?
#
loop_
_entity_poly.entity_id
_entity_poly.type
_entity_poly.pdbx_seq_one_letter_code
_entity_poly.pdbx_strand_id
1 'polypeptide(L)'
;SGMTPYKDNILKTPHIAIKVPTAGGKTFIACNAIHSIFSTYDSSRPKAVVWLVPWSNLLQQTANNLSDPTHPYRQKLNTLFNHSVEVYEKESLLQGTNFNPTSVSEQLNIFVFNFSSLRINSKKKDDRKIYQQNGALEAFRDTVVEQDLVLPDTDESALINIIRSLNPLVIVDESHNAESDLSVEMLQNLNPSFVLDLTATPKKNSNIVSYVNAIELKKEHMVKLPVIVYNHSRKEEVINSALHLQRQLEQLAIQESLEGGKKIRPIILFQAQSNIKGSDNTTYQKIKEKLIELKIPEEQIKIKVSGLDELKGIDLMDENCPVRYIITVNALKEGWDCPFAYILASLADKSSAVEVEQILGRVLRQPYVLKHKEPLLNLSFVLTASAKFNETLDNIVKGLQDAGFSNKDYYAEEIITEEIPVTDKEALNRELFGGTEEVTTHFDDADITNINVDAISFDPTANEVAPIANTAISQITQKAIEEGKAFETRLTEDA
;
A
#
# COMPACT_ATOMS: atom_id res chain seq x y z
N SER A 1 -3.76 28.02 -19.58
CA SER A 1 -3.11 27.12 -18.59
C SER A 1 -3.78 27.32 -17.24
N GLY A 2 -4.45 26.27 -16.72
CA GLY A 2 -5.20 26.35 -15.45
C GLY A 2 -4.33 26.07 -14.20
N MET A 3 -3.05 26.42 -14.20
CA MET A 3 -2.23 26.30 -12.99
C MET A 3 -2.64 27.35 -11.97
N THR A 4 -2.86 26.91 -10.73
CA THR A 4 -3.05 27.84 -9.61
C THR A 4 -1.76 28.62 -9.34
N PRO A 5 -1.84 29.90 -8.90
CA PRO A 5 -0.66 30.65 -8.51
C PRO A 5 0.16 29.90 -7.46
N TYR A 6 1.50 29.99 -7.56
CA TYR A 6 2.41 29.43 -6.57
C TYR A 6 2.13 30.01 -5.18
N LYS A 7 2.11 29.15 -4.17
CA LYS A 7 1.93 29.50 -2.76
C LYS A 7 3.27 29.32 -2.04
N ASP A 8 3.75 30.38 -1.42
CA ASP A 8 4.99 30.36 -0.63
C ASP A 8 4.72 29.76 0.75
N ASN A 9 4.67 28.42 0.80
CA ASN A 9 4.39 27.66 2.03
C ASN A 9 5.58 27.66 3.00
N ILE A 10 6.80 27.72 2.47
CA ILE A 10 8.05 27.78 3.23
C ILE A 10 8.85 28.95 2.68
N LEU A 11 9.04 29.98 3.49
CA LEU A 11 9.65 31.23 3.05
C LEU A 11 11.01 31.00 2.37
N LYS A 12 11.16 31.52 1.15
CA LYS A 12 12.38 31.44 0.32
C LYS A 12 12.78 30.01 -0.11
N THR A 13 11.92 29.01 0.10
CA THR A 13 12.22 27.62 -0.31
C THR A 13 11.19 27.15 -1.33
N PRO A 14 11.59 26.76 -2.53
CA PRO A 14 10.69 26.13 -3.48
C PRO A 14 10.07 24.87 -2.88
N HIS A 15 8.73 24.84 -2.82
CA HIS A 15 7.96 23.71 -2.30
C HIS A 15 6.93 23.29 -3.34
N ILE A 16 7.16 22.17 -3.98
CA ILE A 16 6.30 21.65 -5.04
C ILE A 16 5.79 20.25 -4.72
N ALA A 17 4.70 19.87 -5.36
CA ALA A 17 4.08 18.56 -5.22
C ALA A 17 3.93 17.87 -6.57
N ILE A 18 4.20 16.57 -6.59
CA ILE A 18 3.86 15.67 -7.69
C ILE A 18 2.73 14.78 -7.23
N LYS A 19 1.59 14.85 -7.92
CA LYS A 19 0.43 13.99 -7.65
C LYS A 19 0.56 12.70 -8.44
N VAL A 20 0.75 11.58 -7.74
CA VAL A 20 0.85 10.24 -8.34
C VAL A 20 0.05 9.25 -7.50
N PRO A 21 -0.87 8.48 -8.09
CA PRO A 21 -1.61 7.45 -7.35
C PRO A 21 -0.70 6.43 -6.69
N THR A 22 -1.24 5.71 -5.71
CA THR A 22 -0.56 4.55 -5.13
C THR A 22 -0.22 3.55 -6.24
N ALA A 23 0.92 2.88 -6.14
CA ALA A 23 1.53 2.03 -7.16
C ALA A 23 2.08 2.76 -8.41
N GLY A 24 1.99 4.09 -8.51
CA GLY A 24 2.51 4.88 -9.64
C GLY A 24 4.01 5.17 -9.59
N GLY A 25 4.80 4.50 -8.74
CA GLY A 25 6.26 4.64 -8.74
C GLY A 25 6.82 5.91 -8.09
N LYS A 26 6.10 6.51 -7.13
CA LYS A 26 6.50 7.76 -6.43
C LYS A 26 7.98 7.78 -6.03
N THR A 27 8.44 6.73 -5.35
CA THR A 27 9.83 6.63 -4.88
C THR A 27 10.85 6.62 -6.02
N PHE A 28 10.54 5.95 -7.15
CA PHE A 28 11.40 5.96 -8.32
C PHE A 28 11.45 7.33 -9.00
N ILE A 29 10.32 8.05 -9.05
CA ILE A 29 10.23 9.43 -9.53
C ILE A 29 11.14 10.32 -8.68
N ALA A 30 11.09 10.20 -7.35
CA ALA A 30 11.95 10.95 -6.44
C ALA A 30 13.44 10.68 -6.70
N CYS A 31 13.85 9.41 -6.85
CA CYS A 31 15.24 9.06 -7.16
C CYS A 31 15.74 9.75 -8.45
N ASN A 32 14.88 9.86 -9.47
CA ASN A 32 15.21 10.59 -10.70
C ASN A 32 15.27 12.10 -10.48
N ALA A 33 14.35 12.67 -9.71
CA ALA A 33 14.25 14.11 -9.45
C ALA A 33 15.46 14.64 -8.69
N ILE A 34 16.06 13.87 -7.79
CA ILE A 34 17.23 14.27 -6.99
C ILE A 34 18.35 14.83 -7.89
N HIS A 35 18.73 14.09 -8.91
CA HIS A 35 19.81 14.51 -9.81
C HIS A 35 19.45 15.79 -10.58
N SER A 36 18.22 15.85 -11.11
CA SER A 36 17.75 17.02 -11.87
C SER A 36 17.73 18.29 -11.00
N ILE A 37 17.33 18.17 -9.74
CA ILE A 37 17.32 19.30 -8.80
C ILE A 37 18.76 19.73 -8.47
N PHE A 38 19.64 18.79 -8.10
CA PHE A 38 21.03 19.15 -7.78
C PHE A 38 21.82 19.70 -8.99
N SER A 39 21.44 19.33 -10.21
CA SER A 39 22.10 19.88 -11.41
C SER A 39 21.81 21.37 -11.62
N THR A 40 20.82 21.95 -10.94
CA THR A 40 20.51 23.38 -10.96
C THR A 40 21.30 24.19 -9.93
N TYR A 41 22.02 23.53 -9.01
CA TYR A 41 22.82 24.15 -7.97
C TYR A 41 24.30 24.18 -8.32
N ASP A 42 25.07 24.93 -7.55
CA ASP A 42 26.53 24.93 -7.65
C ASP A 42 27.07 23.52 -7.37
N SER A 43 27.96 23.04 -8.21
CA SER A 43 28.57 21.71 -8.13
C SER A 43 29.42 21.49 -6.87
N SER A 44 29.94 22.56 -6.27
CA SER A 44 30.73 22.53 -5.03
C SER A 44 29.87 22.29 -3.77
N ARG A 45 28.57 22.43 -3.89
CA ARG A 45 27.66 22.30 -2.76
C ARG A 45 27.52 20.83 -2.34
N PRO A 46 27.54 20.51 -1.02
CA PRO A 46 27.23 19.18 -0.52
C PRO A 46 25.87 18.66 -1.01
N LYS A 47 25.82 17.41 -1.43
CA LYS A 47 24.56 16.79 -1.89
C LYS A 47 23.93 16.01 -0.74
N ALA A 48 23.06 16.69 -0.01
CA ALA A 48 22.30 16.12 1.12
C ALA A 48 20.80 16.05 0.80
N VAL A 49 20.20 14.91 1.04
CA VAL A 49 18.77 14.65 0.89
C VAL A 49 18.21 14.21 2.23
N VAL A 50 17.17 14.85 2.71
CA VAL A 50 16.35 14.35 3.83
C VAL A 50 15.10 13.71 3.24
N TRP A 51 14.98 12.39 3.40
CA TRP A 51 13.83 11.63 2.94
C TRP A 51 12.89 11.34 4.11
N LEU A 52 11.71 11.96 4.07
CA LEU A 52 10.72 11.87 5.13
C LEU A 52 9.61 10.92 4.76
N VAL A 53 9.30 10.00 5.68
CA VAL A 53 8.20 9.05 5.57
C VAL A 53 7.29 9.13 6.80
N PRO A 54 5.98 8.81 6.67
CA PRO A 54 5.04 8.99 7.78
C PRO A 54 5.25 8.00 8.94
N TRP A 55 5.67 6.77 8.66
CA TRP A 55 5.72 5.69 9.67
C TRP A 55 7.02 4.92 9.66
N SER A 56 7.35 4.29 10.80
CA SER A 56 8.59 3.54 11.01
C SER A 56 8.75 2.36 10.03
N ASN A 57 7.65 1.78 9.58
CA ASN A 57 7.69 0.64 8.66
C ASN A 57 8.09 1.06 7.24
N LEU A 58 7.58 2.22 6.79
CA LEU A 58 8.01 2.81 5.53
C LEU A 58 9.46 3.28 5.60
N LEU A 59 9.92 3.75 6.79
CA LEU A 59 11.31 4.11 7.00
C LEU A 59 12.23 2.93 6.69
N GLN A 60 11.98 1.78 7.33
CA GLN A 60 12.82 0.60 7.13
C GLN A 60 12.80 0.11 5.68
N GLN A 61 11.62 0.08 5.05
CA GLN A 61 11.49 -0.29 3.64
C GLN A 61 12.25 0.67 2.73
N THR A 62 12.08 1.98 2.92
CA THR A 62 12.72 3.00 2.11
C THR A 62 14.24 2.93 2.27
N ALA A 63 14.74 2.85 3.52
CA ALA A 63 16.15 2.72 3.79
C ALA A 63 16.75 1.46 3.16
N ASN A 64 16.10 0.31 3.32
CA ASN A 64 16.55 -0.96 2.71
C ASN A 64 16.58 -0.87 1.18
N ASN A 65 15.50 -0.40 0.54
CA ASN A 65 15.42 -0.31 -0.92
C ASN A 65 16.44 0.68 -1.52
N LEU A 66 16.74 1.76 -0.82
CA LEU A 66 17.76 2.73 -1.24
C LEU A 66 19.19 2.25 -0.96
N SER A 67 19.38 1.33 -0.01
CA SER A 67 20.70 0.78 0.35
C SER A 67 21.06 -0.47 -0.45
N ASP A 68 20.08 -1.28 -0.86
CA ASP A 68 20.28 -2.55 -1.55
C ASP A 68 20.83 -2.32 -2.98
N PRO A 69 22.08 -2.74 -3.28
CA PRO A 69 22.69 -2.55 -4.60
C PRO A 69 21.93 -3.20 -5.75
N THR A 70 21.11 -4.18 -5.48
CA THR A 70 20.30 -4.93 -6.48
C THR A 70 18.96 -4.26 -6.75
N HIS A 71 18.50 -3.37 -5.85
CA HIS A 71 17.21 -2.74 -5.97
C HIS A 71 17.22 -1.62 -7.04
N PRO A 72 16.18 -1.50 -7.89
CA PRO A 72 16.12 -0.51 -8.98
C PRO A 72 16.33 0.94 -8.52
N TYR A 73 15.89 1.31 -7.30
CA TYR A 73 16.09 2.66 -6.75
C TYR A 73 17.58 2.95 -6.53
N ARG A 74 18.28 2.03 -5.87
CA ARG A 74 19.74 2.18 -5.65
C ARG A 74 20.52 2.16 -6.96
N GLN A 75 20.17 1.26 -7.88
CA GLN A 75 20.81 1.20 -9.20
C GLN A 75 20.65 2.52 -9.96
N LYS A 76 19.45 3.12 -9.90
CA LYS A 76 19.21 4.43 -10.52
C LYS A 76 20.07 5.53 -9.90
N LEU A 77 20.13 5.60 -8.58
CA LEU A 77 20.97 6.56 -7.87
C LEU A 77 22.45 6.34 -8.17
N ASN A 78 22.92 5.10 -8.16
CA ASN A 78 24.31 4.75 -8.53
C ASN A 78 24.66 5.22 -9.93
N THR A 79 23.76 5.03 -10.89
CA THR A 79 23.95 5.52 -12.27
C THR A 79 24.03 7.03 -12.33
N LEU A 80 23.19 7.75 -11.60
CA LEU A 80 23.12 9.21 -11.63
C LEU A 80 24.25 9.89 -10.84
N PHE A 81 24.81 9.24 -9.82
CA PHE A 81 25.82 9.79 -8.93
C PHE A 81 27.14 8.99 -8.93
N ASN A 82 27.43 8.26 -10.02
CA ASN A 82 28.69 7.54 -10.22
C ASN A 82 29.04 6.59 -9.06
N HIS A 83 28.06 5.87 -8.53
CA HIS A 83 28.17 4.98 -7.37
C HIS A 83 28.58 5.66 -6.05
N SER A 84 28.63 6.99 -5.99
CA SER A 84 28.97 7.76 -4.80
C SER A 84 27.70 8.17 -4.05
N VAL A 85 27.05 7.20 -3.40
CA VAL A 85 25.79 7.35 -2.68
C VAL A 85 25.84 6.62 -1.35
N GLU A 86 25.47 7.28 -0.28
CA GLU A 86 25.32 6.67 1.03
C GLU A 86 23.93 6.96 1.63
N VAL A 87 23.36 5.96 2.29
CA VAL A 87 22.02 6.03 2.89
C VAL A 87 22.16 5.81 4.39
N TYR A 88 21.62 6.73 5.16
CA TYR A 88 21.75 6.71 6.61
C TYR A 88 20.39 6.68 7.28
N GLU A 89 20.28 5.85 8.30
CA GLU A 89 19.20 5.91 9.29
C GLU A 89 19.65 6.75 10.50
N LYS A 90 18.69 7.19 11.34
CA LYS A 90 18.94 8.06 12.49
C LYS A 90 20.05 7.55 13.42
N GLU A 91 20.05 6.26 13.70
CA GLU A 91 20.99 5.64 14.63
C GLU A 91 22.43 5.70 14.14
N SER A 92 22.67 5.41 12.85
CA SER A 92 23.98 5.48 12.24
C SER A 92 24.51 6.92 12.18
N LEU A 93 23.64 7.89 11.90
CA LEU A 93 23.98 9.32 11.97
C LEU A 93 24.39 9.76 13.38
N LEU A 94 23.60 9.39 14.39
CA LEU A 94 23.88 9.74 15.78
C LEU A 94 25.17 9.08 16.31
N GLN A 95 25.58 7.94 15.75
CA GLN A 95 26.84 7.27 16.06
C GLN A 95 28.03 7.79 15.26
N GLY A 96 27.81 8.63 14.24
CA GLY A 96 28.84 9.08 13.31
C GLY A 96 29.38 7.96 12.40
N THR A 97 28.60 6.87 12.21
CA THR A 97 29.03 5.72 11.42
C THR A 97 29.09 6.10 9.95
N ASN A 98 30.28 6.11 9.36
CA ASN A 98 30.56 6.57 7.97
C ASN A 98 30.07 7.99 7.68
N PHE A 99 29.70 8.74 8.72
CA PHE A 99 29.18 10.10 8.61
C PHE A 99 30.18 11.07 9.23
N ASN A 100 30.89 11.82 8.38
CA ASN A 100 31.92 12.78 8.74
C ASN A 100 32.02 13.91 7.68
N PRO A 101 32.70 15.03 7.95
CA PRO A 101 32.79 16.16 7.04
C PRO A 101 33.25 15.83 5.63
N THR A 102 34.20 14.90 5.49
CA THR A 102 34.72 14.46 4.17
C THR A 102 33.67 13.68 3.40
N SER A 103 33.04 12.68 4.02
CA SER A 103 31.99 11.87 3.37
C SER A 103 30.82 12.73 2.88
N VAL A 104 30.45 13.75 3.65
CA VAL A 104 29.35 14.65 3.30
C VAL A 104 29.66 15.50 2.06
N SER A 105 30.92 15.89 1.84
CA SER A 105 31.33 16.70 0.68
C SER A 105 31.49 15.90 -0.61
N GLU A 106 31.84 14.60 -0.53
CA GLU A 106 32.27 13.80 -1.68
C GLU A 106 31.18 12.95 -2.33
N GLN A 107 30.04 12.75 -1.64
CA GLN A 107 29.00 11.83 -2.11
C GLN A 107 27.59 12.40 -1.95
N LEU A 108 26.61 11.71 -2.55
CA LEU A 108 25.19 11.92 -2.24
C LEU A 108 24.89 11.27 -0.89
N ASN A 109 24.41 12.07 0.05
CA ASN A 109 24.03 11.63 1.40
C ASN A 109 22.51 11.65 1.52
N ILE A 110 21.88 10.51 1.78
CA ILE A 110 20.43 10.39 1.93
C ILE A 110 20.12 10.01 3.39
N PHE A 111 19.47 10.91 4.10
CA PHE A 111 19.06 10.75 5.49
C PHE A 111 17.58 10.36 5.54
N VAL A 112 17.27 9.12 5.93
CA VAL A 112 15.89 8.63 5.98
C VAL A 112 15.34 8.77 7.40
N PHE A 113 14.25 9.55 7.53
CA PHE A 113 13.60 9.80 8.80
C PHE A 113 12.08 9.57 8.70
N ASN A 114 11.46 9.19 9.81
CA ASN A 114 10.03 9.35 9.96
C ASN A 114 9.69 10.74 10.52
N PHE A 115 8.46 11.22 10.31
CA PHE A 115 8.03 12.54 10.80
C PHE A 115 8.21 12.71 12.30
N SER A 116 8.03 11.66 13.11
CA SER A 116 8.17 11.75 14.56
C SER A 116 9.61 12.06 15.01
N SER A 117 10.60 11.64 14.24
CA SER A 117 12.01 11.91 14.54
C SER A 117 12.39 13.40 14.50
N LEU A 118 11.56 14.22 13.84
CA LEU A 118 11.79 15.67 13.72
C LEU A 118 10.99 16.50 14.73
N ARG A 119 10.20 15.89 15.62
CA ARG A 119 9.36 16.59 16.59
C ARG A 119 10.17 17.05 17.80
N ILE A 120 10.35 18.36 17.96
CA ILE A 120 11.05 18.95 19.13
C ILE A 120 10.31 18.62 20.43
N ASN A 121 8.99 18.71 20.44
CA ASN A 121 8.14 18.52 21.62
C ASN A 121 7.66 17.08 21.82
N SER A 122 8.35 16.08 21.25
CA SER A 122 8.00 14.68 21.45
C SER A 122 8.16 14.28 22.91
N LYS A 123 7.16 13.53 23.44
CA LYS A 123 7.26 12.92 24.78
C LYS A 123 8.26 11.76 24.80
N LYS A 124 8.61 11.20 23.64
CA LYS A 124 9.60 10.14 23.49
C LYS A 124 11.00 10.74 23.50
N LYS A 125 11.83 10.35 24.46
CA LYS A 125 13.23 10.82 24.55
C LYS A 125 14.03 10.53 23.28
N ASP A 126 13.74 9.42 22.61
CA ASP A 126 14.44 8.97 21.41
C ASP A 126 14.21 9.90 20.20
N ASP A 127 13.00 10.44 20.04
CA ASP A 127 12.68 11.39 18.96
C ASP A 127 13.49 12.68 19.09
N ARG A 128 13.83 13.11 20.30
CA ARG A 128 14.57 14.36 20.59
C ARG A 128 16.08 14.25 20.48
N LYS A 129 16.64 13.06 20.26
CA LYS A 129 18.10 12.85 20.20
C LYS A 129 18.79 13.67 19.12
N ILE A 130 18.11 13.96 18.00
CA ILE A 130 18.68 14.75 16.91
C ILE A 130 18.93 16.22 17.30
N TYR A 131 18.27 16.73 18.36
CA TYR A 131 18.42 18.09 18.88
C TYR A 131 19.40 18.19 20.05
N GLN A 132 19.96 17.06 20.50
CA GLN A 132 20.87 17.02 21.64
C GLN A 132 22.32 17.11 21.19
N GLN A 133 23.15 17.68 22.06
CA GLN A 133 24.62 17.64 21.92
C GLN A 133 25.09 16.20 21.66
N ASN A 134 26.00 16.04 20.70
CA ASN A 134 26.51 14.73 20.31
C ASN A 134 28.02 14.74 20.04
N GLY A 135 28.79 14.22 20.99
CA GLY A 135 30.26 14.16 20.88
C GLY A 135 30.78 13.33 19.71
N ALA A 136 29.99 12.37 19.18
CA ALA A 136 30.37 11.61 17.97
C ALA A 136 30.38 12.49 16.70
N LEU A 137 29.72 13.65 16.74
CA LEU A 137 29.60 14.58 15.61
C LEU A 137 30.42 15.86 15.78
N GLU A 138 31.30 15.92 16.79
CA GLU A 138 32.10 17.10 17.12
C GLU A 138 32.95 17.59 15.93
N ALA A 139 33.41 16.68 15.07
CA ALA A 139 34.19 17.01 13.88
C ALA A 139 33.47 17.93 12.86
N PHE A 140 32.13 18.03 12.95
CA PHE A 140 31.35 18.91 12.08
C PHE A 140 31.31 20.37 12.55
N ARG A 141 31.54 20.64 13.83
CA ARG A 141 31.41 21.94 14.48
C ARG A 141 32.12 23.05 13.70
N ASP A 142 33.40 22.89 13.44
CA ASP A 142 34.25 23.90 12.83
C ASP A 142 34.41 23.76 11.31
N THR A 143 33.80 22.74 10.71
CA THR A 143 34.00 22.39 9.30
C THR A 143 32.77 22.51 8.42
N VAL A 144 31.58 22.23 8.97
CA VAL A 144 30.32 22.15 8.22
C VAL A 144 29.26 23.05 8.85
N VAL A 145 29.23 23.17 10.18
CA VAL A 145 28.16 23.90 10.87
C VAL A 145 28.32 25.40 10.71
N GLU A 146 27.28 26.04 10.19
CA GLU A 146 27.19 27.49 10.06
C GLU A 146 26.52 28.05 11.33
N GLN A 147 27.25 28.92 12.05
CA GLN A 147 26.83 29.49 13.34
C GLN A 147 25.46 30.20 13.28
N ASP A 148 25.21 30.94 12.21
CA ASP A 148 23.98 31.70 11.99
C ASP A 148 22.76 30.77 11.72
N LEU A 149 23.01 29.51 11.42
CA LEU A 149 21.97 28.51 11.16
C LEU A 149 21.66 27.63 12.37
N VAL A 150 22.44 27.72 13.47
CA VAL A 150 22.20 26.94 14.67
C VAL A 150 20.85 27.26 15.27
N LEU A 151 20.04 26.23 15.56
CA LEU A 151 18.73 26.42 16.21
C LEU A 151 18.89 26.94 17.64
N PRO A 152 18.03 27.87 18.08
CA PRO A 152 18.02 28.31 19.47
C PRO A 152 17.95 27.13 20.45
N ASP A 153 18.64 27.25 21.57
CA ASP A 153 18.67 26.26 22.66
C ASP A 153 19.21 24.86 22.26
N THR A 154 19.97 24.78 21.16
CA THR A 154 20.64 23.53 20.73
C THR A 154 22.15 23.72 20.63
N ASP A 155 22.89 22.62 20.75
CA ASP A 155 24.35 22.62 20.58
C ASP A 155 24.74 22.47 19.09
N GLU A 156 25.87 23.05 18.70
CA GLU A 156 26.40 22.97 17.32
C GLU A 156 26.63 21.53 16.86
N SER A 157 27.03 20.63 17.76
CA SER A 157 27.21 19.20 17.47
C SER A 157 25.89 18.42 17.37
N ALA A 158 24.74 19.06 17.59
CA ALA A 158 23.47 18.41 17.40
C ALA A 158 23.24 18.08 15.91
N LEU A 159 22.79 16.85 15.63
CA LEU A 159 22.60 16.37 14.27
C LEU A 159 21.72 17.30 13.42
N ILE A 160 20.70 17.88 14.02
CA ILE A 160 19.81 18.83 13.32
C ILE A 160 20.57 20.02 12.75
N ASN A 161 21.54 20.59 13.46
CA ASN A 161 22.30 21.76 13.02
C ASN A 161 23.28 21.41 11.89
N ILE A 162 23.83 20.20 11.90
CA ILE A 162 24.63 19.69 10.79
C ILE A 162 23.76 19.57 9.54
N ILE A 163 22.58 18.94 9.65
CA ILE A 163 21.66 18.81 8.52
C ILE A 163 21.23 20.18 7.98
N ARG A 164 20.93 21.13 8.86
CA ARG A 164 20.56 22.51 8.50
C ARG A 164 21.65 23.19 7.68
N SER A 165 22.90 23.06 8.12
CA SER A 165 24.06 23.66 7.44
C SER A 165 24.34 23.04 6.08
N LEU A 166 23.94 21.80 5.86
CA LEU A 166 23.98 21.15 4.54
C LEU A 166 22.93 21.67 3.58
N ASN A 167 21.92 22.40 4.06
CA ASN A 167 20.79 22.97 3.30
C ASN A 167 20.17 21.94 2.33
N PRO A 168 19.59 20.85 2.84
CA PRO A 168 19.25 19.65 2.09
C PRO A 168 18.10 19.86 1.10
N LEU A 169 18.04 19.00 0.08
CA LEU A 169 16.81 18.69 -0.61
C LEU A 169 15.93 17.84 0.33
N VAL A 170 14.70 18.24 0.56
CA VAL A 170 13.74 17.45 1.37
C VAL A 170 12.73 16.78 0.46
N ILE A 171 12.63 15.46 0.56
CA ILE A 171 11.59 14.64 -0.09
C ILE A 171 10.59 14.22 0.98
N VAL A 172 9.31 14.52 0.77
CA VAL A 172 8.22 14.14 1.67
C VAL A 172 7.37 13.09 0.96
N ASP A 173 7.55 11.84 1.33
CA ASP A 173 6.76 10.75 0.77
C ASP A 173 5.44 10.59 1.54
N GLU A 174 4.35 10.35 0.82
CA GLU A 174 2.98 10.29 1.36
C GLU A 174 2.63 11.54 2.20
N SER A 175 2.88 12.73 1.64
CA SER A 175 2.76 14.02 2.33
C SER A 175 1.34 14.33 2.85
N HIS A 176 0.30 13.65 2.35
CA HIS A 176 -1.07 13.77 2.86
C HIS A 176 -1.20 13.25 4.31
N ASN A 177 -0.32 12.35 4.75
CA ASN A 177 -0.25 11.86 6.12
C ASN A 177 0.53 12.78 7.07
N ALA A 178 1.18 13.82 6.55
CA ALA A 178 1.83 14.82 7.36
C ALA A 178 0.76 15.70 8.06
N GLU A 179 0.72 15.65 9.39
CA GLU A 179 -0.18 16.50 10.18
C GLU A 179 0.16 17.98 9.98
N SER A 180 -0.87 18.82 9.88
CA SER A 180 -0.97 20.23 9.54
C SER A 180 0.21 21.19 9.83
N ASP A 181 0.05 22.11 10.79
CA ASP A 181 0.98 23.23 11.01
C ASP A 181 2.34 22.84 11.60
N LEU A 182 2.40 21.76 12.38
CA LEU A 182 3.63 21.19 12.92
C LEU A 182 4.60 20.73 11.83
N SER A 183 4.06 20.29 10.69
CA SER A 183 4.86 19.80 9.56
C SER A 183 5.64 20.93 8.86
N VAL A 184 5.09 22.14 8.81
CA VAL A 184 5.77 23.31 8.21
C VAL A 184 6.97 23.72 9.09
N GLU A 185 6.79 23.82 10.40
CA GLU A 185 7.88 24.11 11.35
C GLU A 185 9.00 23.05 11.28
N MET A 186 8.65 21.77 11.24
CA MET A 186 9.63 20.70 11.09
C MET A 186 10.45 20.84 9.81
N LEU A 187 9.79 21.18 8.70
CA LEU A 187 10.48 21.41 7.42
C LEU A 187 11.39 22.64 7.49
N GLN A 188 10.94 23.74 8.08
CA GLN A 188 11.75 24.94 8.29
C GLN A 188 12.97 24.68 9.17
N ASN A 189 12.83 23.80 10.18
CA ASN A 189 13.93 23.40 11.04
C ASN A 189 15.03 22.62 10.29
N LEU A 190 14.76 22.03 9.14
CA LEU A 190 15.75 21.41 8.29
C LEU A 190 16.52 22.41 7.41
N ASN A 191 16.07 23.67 7.33
CA ASN A 191 16.62 24.68 6.40
C ASN A 191 16.70 24.17 4.95
N PRO A 192 15.60 23.70 4.35
CA PRO A 192 15.64 23.02 3.06
C PRO A 192 16.00 23.98 1.91
N SER A 193 16.77 23.50 0.95
CA SER A 193 17.00 24.20 -0.32
C SER A 193 15.83 24.04 -1.28
N PHE A 194 15.11 22.94 -1.16
CA PHE A 194 13.98 22.56 -1.99
C PHE A 194 13.13 21.53 -1.26
N VAL A 195 11.82 21.56 -1.40
CA VAL A 195 10.91 20.55 -0.88
C VAL A 195 10.12 19.92 -2.02
N LEU A 196 10.18 18.61 -2.13
CA LEU A 196 9.45 17.79 -3.09
C LEU A 196 8.45 16.90 -2.36
N ASP A 197 7.19 17.20 -2.47
CA ASP A 197 6.10 16.36 -1.98
C ASP A 197 5.71 15.32 -3.02
N LEU A 198 5.58 14.07 -2.57
CA LEU A 198 5.02 12.96 -3.34
C LEU A 198 3.75 12.47 -2.67
N THR A 199 2.63 12.56 -3.36
CA THR A 199 1.34 12.22 -2.76
C THR A 199 0.31 11.77 -3.79
N ALA A 200 -0.60 10.88 -3.37
CA ALA A 200 -1.78 10.55 -4.14
C ALA A 200 -2.87 11.63 -4.02
N THR A 201 -2.98 12.23 -2.83
CA THR A 201 -4.01 13.22 -2.48
C THR A 201 -3.38 14.51 -1.96
N PRO A 202 -3.03 15.46 -2.85
CA PRO A 202 -2.44 16.72 -2.47
C PRO A 202 -3.36 17.55 -1.56
N LYS A 203 -2.77 18.28 -0.62
CA LYS A 203 -3.48 19.26 0.22
C LYS A 203 -3.91 20.47 -0.61
N LYS A 204 -4.90 21.25 -0.10
CA LYS A 204 -5.41 22.45 -0.78
C LYS A 204 -4.35 23.53 -1.05
N ASN A 205 -3.27 23.54 -0.28
CA ASN A 205 -2.15 24.49 -0.40
C ASN A 205 -0.94 23.90 -1.16
N SER A 206 -1.01 22.69 -1.67
CA SER A 206 0.08 22.09 -2.44
C SER A 206 0.26 22.79 -3.79
N ASN A 207 1.51 23.04 -4.16
CA ASN A 207 1.90 23.56 -5.47
C ASN A 207 2.12 22.38 -6.43
N ILE A 208 1.05 21.90 -7.05
CA ILE A 208 1.10 20.74 -7.94
C ILE A 208 1.73 21.17 -9.27
N VAL A 209 2.87 20.61 -9.61
CA VAL A 209 3.59 20.88 -10.88
C VAL A 209 3.41 19.77 -11.91
N SER A 210 3.09 18.56 -11.45
CA SER A 210 2.83 17.41 -12.32
C SER A 210 1.82 16.48 -11.64
N TYR A 211 1.04 15.80 -12.46
CA TYR A 211 0.12 14.78 -11.98
C TYR A 211 0.02 13.63 -12.97
N VAL A 212 -0.21 12.44 -12.45
CA VAL A 212 -0.54 11.24 -13.20
C VAL A 212 -1.89 10.76 -12.70
N ASN A 213 -2.78 10.35 -13.60
CA ASN A 213 -4.07 9.77 -13.24
C ASN A 213 -4.04 8.23 -13.31
N ALA A 214 -5.07 7.59 -12.77
CA ALA A 214 -5.18 6.13 -12.75
C ALA A 214 -5.26 5.52 -14.16
N ILE A 215 -5.87 6.24 -15.10
CA ILE A 215 -6.01 5.82 -16.49
C ILE A 215 -4.65 5.73 -17.17
N GLU A 216 -3.76 6.70 -16.93
CA GLU A 216 -2.39 6.68 -17.44
C GLU A 216 -1.60 5.50 -16.87
N LEU A 217 -1.74 5.20 -15.56
CA LEU A 217 -1.12 4.03 -14.97
C LEU A 217 -1.66 2.72 -15.57
N LYS A 218 -2.94 2.66 -15.89
CA LYS A 218 -3.54 1.49 -16.55
C LYS A 218 -3.04 1.33 -17.98
N LYS A 219 -2.91 2.42 -18.74
CA LYS A 219 -2.36 2.41 -20.11
C LYS A 219 -0.91 1.89 -20.12
N GLU A 220 -0.13 2.23 -19.10
CA GLU A 220 1.24 1.76 -18.91
C GLU A 220 1.31 0.39 -18.21
N HIS A 221 0.20 -0.29 -18.03
CA HIS A 221 0.09 -1.60 -17.38
C HIS A 221 0.69 -1.67 -15.97
N MET A 222 0.66 -0.57 -15.22
CA MET A 222 1.19 -0.51 -13.87
C MET A 222 0.19 -1.02 -12.82
N VAL A 223 -1.11 -0.98 -13.13
CA VAL A 223 -2.18 -1.31 -12.19
C VAL A 223 -3.25 -2.23 -12.80
N LYS A 224 -3.81 -3.10 -11.96
CA LYS A 224 -4.92 -4.00 -12.25
C LYS A 224 -6.24 -3.26 -12.00
N LEU A 225 -6.85 -2.70 -13.06
CA LEU A 225 -8.13 -2.01 -13.03
C LEU A 225 -9.08 -2.56 -14.09
N PRO A 226 -10.40 -2.49 -13.87
CA PRO A 226 -11.08 -1.99 -12.68
C PRO A 226 -10.94 -2.90 -11.46
N VAL A 227 -11.25 -2.36 -10.28
CA VAL A 227 -11.41 -3.15 -9.06
C VAL A 227 -12.81 -3.73 -9.04
N ILE A 228 -12.92 -5.03 -8.87
CA ILE A 228 -14.20 -5.75 -8.83
C ILE A 228 -14.54 -6.06 -7.37
N VAL A 229 -15.60 -5.46 -6.87
CA VAL A 229 -16.04 -5.58 -5.48
C VAL A 229 -17.31 -6.41 -5.42
N TYR A 230 -17.31 -7.48 -4.61
CA TYR A 230 -18.46 -8.31 -4.34
C TYR A 230 -18.75 -8.41 -2.85
N ASN A 231 -20.00 -8.19 -2.47
CA ASN A 231 -20.48 -8.43 -1.12
C ASN A 231 -21.26 -9.75 -1.06
N HIS A 232 -20.86 -10.59 -0.14
CA HIS A 232 -21.55 -11.85 0.17
C HIS A 232 -22.41 -11.71 1.41
N SER A 233 -23.38 -12.61 1.58
CA SER A 233 -24.25 -12.63 2.73
C SER A 233 -23.53 -13.10 4.00
N ARG A 234 -22.51 -13.97 3.85
CA ARG A 234 -21.79 -14.61 4.95
C ARG A 234 -20.27 -14.61 4.73
N LYS A 235 -19.51 -14.60 5.82
CA LYS A 235 -18.03 -14.61 5.79
C LYS A 235 -17.45 -15.91 5.23
N GLU A 236 -18.13 -17.02 5.43
CA GLU A 236 -17.78 -18.32 4.86
C GLU A 236 -17.81 -18.29 3.33
N GLU A 237 -18.79 -17.60 2.76
CA GLU A 237 -18.92 -17.43 1.31
C GLU A 237 -17.78 -16.57 0.75
N VAL A 238 -17.31 -15.56 1.50
CA VAL A 238 -16.12 -14.78 1.13
C VAL A 238 -14.91 -15.69 1.02
N ILE A 239 -14.68 -16.55 2.02
CA ILE A 239 -13.54 -17.47 2.03
C ILE A 239 -13.65 -18.47 0.87
N ASN A 240 -14.81 -19.12 0.73
CA ASN A 240 -15.07 -20.06 -0.35
C ASN A 240 -14.82 -19.42 -1.73
N SER A 241 -15.43 -18.27 -1.98
CA SER A 241 -15.29 -17.55 -3.24
C SER A 241 -13.83 -17.12 -3.49
N ALA A 242 -13.12 -16.66 -2.46
CA ALA A 242 -11.72 -16.29 -2.58
C ALA A 242 -10.84 -17.48 -2.97
N LEU A 243 -11.02 -18.63 -2.33
CA LEU A 243 -10.24 -19.84 -2.62
C LEU A 243 -10.48 -20.35 -4.04
N HIS A 244 -11.74 -20.41 -4.47
CA HIS A 244 -12.08 -20.85 -5.83
C HIS A 244 -11.62 -19.86 -6.90
N LEU A 245 -11.79 -18.55 -6.67
CA LEU A 245 -11.32 -17.50 -7.59
C LEU A 245 -9.78 -17.55 -7.71
N GLN A 246 -9.06 -17.69 -6.60
CA GLN A 246 -7.60 -17.80 -6.63
C GLN A 246 -7.16 -19.00 -7.49
N ARG A 247 -7.80 -20.15 -7.30
CA ARG A 247 -7.51 -21.33 -8.08
C ARG A 247 -7.74 -21.13 -9.58
N GLN A 248 -8.84 -20.50 -9.95
CA GLN A 248 -9.14 -20.17 -11.34
C GLN A 248 -8.10 -19.21 -11.93
N LEU A 249 -7.74 -18.14 -11.21
CA LEU A 249 -6.71 -17.21 -11.63
C LEU A 249 -5.35 -17.90 -11.76
N GLU A 250 -5.01 -18.85 -10.86
CA GLU A 250 -3.76 -19.60 -10.94
C GLU A 250 -3.73 -20.55 -12.14
N GLN A 251 -4.85 -21.22 -12.48
CA GLN A 251 -4.94 -22.05 -13.68
C GLN A 251 -4.74 -21.21 -14.96
N LEU A 252 -5.37 -20.04 -15.05
CA LEU A 252 -5.18 -19.10 -16.17
C LEU A 252 -3.72 -18.61 -16.25
N ALA A 253 -3.12 -18.30 -15.11
CA ALA A 253 -1.72 -17.87 -15.03
C ALA A 253 -0.74 -18.98 -15.47
N ILE A 254 -1.00 -20.23 -15.10
CA ILE A 254 -0.22 -21.40 -15.55
C ILE A 254 -0.36 -21.56 -17.07
N GLN A 255 -1.58 -21.48 -17.59
CA GLN A 255 -1.82 -21.59 -19.03
C GLN A 255 -1.06 -20.50 -19.80
N GLU A 256 -1.17 -19.22 -19.38
CA GLU A 256 -0.45 -18.12 -20.00
C GLU A 256 1.07 -18.32 -19.94
N SER A 257 1.59 -18.84 -18.82
CA SER A 257 3.01 -19.15 -18.66
C SER A 257 3.48 -20.24 -19.63
N LEU A 258 2.69 -21.29 -19.84
CA LEU A 258 2.98 -22.35 -20.82
C LEU A 258 3.01 -21.83 -22.26
N GLU A 259 2.28 -20.78 -22.55
CA GLU A 259 2.29 -20.08 -23.84
C GLU A 259 3.43 -19.06 -23.99
N GLY A 260 4.37 -19.04 -23.06
CA GLY A 260 5.54 -18.16 -23.07
C GLY A 260 5.37 -16.84 -22.30
N GLY A 261 4.28 -16.70 -21.54
CA GLY A 261 4.07 -15.58 -20.62
C GLY A 261 4.95 -15.68 -19.36
N LYS A 262 4.93 -14.61 -18.57
CA LYS A 262 5.61 -14.60 -17.26
C LYS A 262 4.87 -15.43 -16.24
N LYS A 263 5.62 -16.09 -15.33
CA LYS A 263 5.03 -16.86 -14.24
C LYS A 263 4.36 -15.93 -13.23
N ILE A 264 3.07 -16.11 -13.06
CA ILE A 264 2.24 -15.38 -12.09
C ILE A 264 1.72 -16.36 -11.06
N ARG A 265 1.68 -15.93 -9.82
CA ARG A 265 1.17 -16.68 -8.69
C ARG A 265 0.13 -15.84 -7.95
N PRO A 266 -1.17 -15.95 -8.30
CA PRO A 266 -2.23 -15.20 -7.64
C PRO A 266 -2.26 -15.50 -6.13
N ILE A 267 -2.22 -14.45 -5.31
CA ILE A 267 -2.21 -14.52 -3.85
C ILE A 267 -3.51 -13.90 -3.32
N ILE A 268 -4.09 -14.54 -2.30
CA ILE A 268 -5.17 -13.98 -1.49
C ILE A 268 -4.59 -13.27 -0.29
N LEU A 269 -5.06 -12.05 -0.04
CA LEU A 269 -4.90 -11.35 1.24
C LEU A 269 -6.19 -11.53 2.05
N PHE A 270 -6.14 -12.35 3.11
CA PHE A 270 -7.22 -12.45 4.09
C PHE A 270 -7.04 -11.36 5.14
N GLN A 271 -8.00 -10.46 5.24
CA GLN A 271 -8.09 -9.48 6.32
C GLN A 271 -8.97 -10.05 7.43
N ALA A 272 -8.35 -10.57 8.48
CA ALA A 272 -9.02 -11.08 9.65
C ALA A 272 -9.42 -9.95 10.63
N GLN A 273 -10.38 -10.23 11.51
CA GLN A 273 -10.77 -9.31 12.59
C GLN A 273 -9.68 -9.22 13.66
N SER A 274 -9.61 -8.03 14.29
CA SER A 274 -8.78 -7.82 15.48
C SER A 274 -9.36 -8.59 16.67
N ASN A 275 -8.49 -9.22 17.48
CA ASN A 275 -8.91 -9.86 18.73
C ASN A 275 -9.42 -8.81 19.73
N ILE A 276 -10.71 -8.81 20.00
CA ILE A 276 -11.30 -8.08 21.13
C ILE A 276 -11.44 -9.07 22.29
N LYS A 277 -10.85 -8.75 23.44
CA LYS A 277 -10.97 -9.61 24.64
C LYS A 277 -12.46 -9.87 24.94
N GLY A 278 -12.87 -11.14 24.93
CA GLY A 278 -14.21 -11.59 25.29
C GLY A 278 -15.19 -11.77 24.12
N SER A 279 -14.80 -11.56 22.87
CA SER A 279 -15.60 -11.90 21.69
C SER A 279 -15.02 -13.13 20.98
N ASP A 280 -15.90 -13.94 20.40
CA ASP A 280 -15.53 -15.11 19.57
C ASP A 280 -15.21 -14.68 18.12
N ASN A 281 -14.44 -13.59 17.99
CA ASN A 281 -14.10 -13.02 16.69
C ASN A 281 -13.19 -13.95 15.90
N THR A 282 -13.32 -13.92 14.59
CA THR A 282 -12.47 -14.67 13.67
C THR A 282 -11.05 -14.17 13.77
N THR A 283 -10.23 -14.96 14.39
CA THR A 283 -8.82 -14.66 14.49
C THR A 283 -8.08 -15.21 13.26
N TYR A 284 -6.94 -14.61 12.94
CA TYR A 284 -6.04 -15.12 11.90
C TYR A 284 -5.68 -16.60 12.12
N GLN A 285 -5.68 -17.07 13.36
CA GLN A 285 -5.41 -18.47 13.71
C GLN A 285 -6.52 -19.41 13.24
N LYS A 286 -7.80 -19.09 13.48
CA LYS A 286 -8.93 -19.89 12.99
C LYS A 286 -8.91 -20.02 11.47
N ILE A 287 -8.57 -18.96 10.74
CA ILE A 287 -8.44 -19.02 9.28
C ILE A 287 -7.27 -19.95 8.89
N LYS A 288 -6.09 -19.82 9.53
CA LYS A 288 -4.93 -20.70 9.25
C LYS A 288 -5.28 -22.16 9.50
N GLU A 289 -5.87 -22.46 10.67
CA GLU A 289 -6.28 -23.82 11.04
C GLU A 289 -7.28 -24.41 10.04
N LYS A 290 -8.26 -23.59 9.61
CA LYS A 290 -9.24 -24.06 8.61
C LYS A 290 -8.60 -24.32 7.24
N LEU A 291 -7.70 -23.47 6.78
CA LEU A 291 -6.98 -23.70 5.52
C LEU A 291 -6.14 -25.00 5.58
N ILE A 292 -5.51 -25.31 6.72
CA ILE A 292 -4.76 -26.55 6.93
C ILE A 292 -5.71 -27.76 6.96
N GLU A 293 -6.88 -27.65 7.63
CA GLU A 293 -7.91 -28.70 7.64
C GLU A 293 -8.39 -29.02 6.22
N LEU A 294 -8.53 -28.01 5.36
CA LEU A 294 -8.83 -28.16 3.94
C LEU A 294 -7.65 -28.72 3.12
N LYS A 295 -6.61 -29.22 3.79
CA LYS A 295 -5.40 -29.84 3.18
C LYS A 295 -4.59 -28.88 2.29
N ILE A 296 -4.69 -27.59 2.52
CA ILE A 296 -3.79 -26.62 1.91
C ILE A 296 -2.42 -26.74 2.60
N PRO A 297 -1.32 -26.90 1.86
CA PRO A 297 0.03 -27.03 2.42
C PRO A 297 0.40 -25.81 3.27
N GLU A 298 0.94 -26.03 4.47
CA GLU A 298 1.26 -24.95 5.42
C GLU A 298 2.30 -23.96 4.87
N GLU A 299 3.21 -24.42 4.02
CA GLU A 299 4.19 -23.55 3.36
C GLU A 299 3.55 -22.50 2.45
N GLN A 300 2.33 -22.74 1.96
CA GLN A 300 1.59 -21.79 1.14
C GLN A 300 0.87 -20.71 1.97
N ILE A 301 0.76 -20.90 3.30
CA ILE A 301 0.03 -20.02 4.20
C ILE A 301 1.04 -19.24 5.05
N LYS A 302 0.91 -17.91 5.07
CA LYS A 302 1.76 -17.04 5.89
C LYS A 302 0.92 -16.04 6.67
N ILE A 303 1.34 -15.78 7.90
CA ILE A 303 0.71 -14.81 8.79
C ILE A 303 1.59 -13.56 8.88
N LYS A 304 0.96 -12.40 8.75
CA LYS A 304 1.58 -11.11 9.03
C LYS A 304 0.66 -10.25 9.89
N VAL A 305 0.95 -10.24 11.18
CA VAL A 305 0.21 -9.45 12.19
C VAL A 305 1.21 -8.74 13.10
N SER A 306 0.72 -7.81 13.95
CA SER A 306 1.58 -7.17 14.94
C SER A 306 2.24 -8.21 15.86
N GLY A 307 3.56 -8.26 15.86
CA GLY A 307 4.35 -9.21 16.66
C GLY A 307 4.64 -10.57 15.99
N LEU A 308 4.04 -10.88 14.81
CA LEU A 308 4.34 -12.10 14.06
C LEU A 308 4.43 -11.79 12.57
N ASP A 309 5.61 -11.94 11.99
CA ASP A 309 5.88 -11.73 10.57
C ASP A 309 6.54 -12.97 9.96
N GLU A 310 5.71 -13.87 9.41
CA GLU A 310 6.17 -15.08 8.71
C GLU A 310 6.62 -14.77 7.26
N LEU A 311 6.48 -13.54 6.78
CA LEU A 311 6.97 -13.10 5.46
C LEU A 311 8.39 -12.55 5.50
N LYS A 312 8.96 -12.37 6.69
CA LYS A 312 10.31 -11.83 6.85
C LYS A 312 11.35 -12.71 6.15
N GLY A 313 12.07 -12.13 5.20
CA GLY A 313 13.09 -12.85 4.42
C GLY A 313 12.54 -13.70 3.27
N ILE A 314 11.23 -13.65 2.99
CA ILE A 314 10.62 -14.31 1.82
C ILE A 314 10.53 -13.29 0.68
N ASP A 315 11.13 -13.62 -0.45
CA ASP A 315 10.88 -12.92 -1.70
C ASP A 315 9.59 -13.46 -2.34
N LEU A 316 8.53 -12.65 -2.27
CA LEU A 316 7.25 -13.02 -2.88
C LEU A 316 7.29 -12.98 -4.42
N MET A 317 8.33 -12.43 -5.03
CA MET A 317 8.51 -12.42 -6.49
C MET A 317 9.32 -13.62 -6.99
N ASP A 318 9.97 -14.39 -6.10
CA ASP A 318 10.68 -15.60 -6.48
C ASP A 318 9.71 -16.60 -7.14
N GLU A 319 10.10 -17.11 -8.29
CA GLU A 319 9.30 -18.05 -9.07
C GLU A 319 9.02 -19.37 -8.32
N ASN A 320 9.87 -19.75 -7.37
CA ASN A 320 9.73 -20.96 -6.56
C ASN A 320 9.05 -20.73 -5.21
N CYS A 321 8.72 -19.47 -4.87
CA CYS A 321 8.02 -19.17 -3.63
C CYS A 321 6.66 -19.89 -3.58
N PRO A 322 6.35 -20.67 -2.53
CA PRO A 322 5.12 -21.44 -2.44
C PRO A 322 3.90 -20.61 -2.01
N VAL A 323 4.09 -19.41 -1.45
CA VAL A 323 3.04 -18.60 -0.79
C VAL A 323 1.86 -18.31 -1.72
N ARG A 324 0.64 -18.64 -1.27
CA ARG A 324 -0.64 -18.38 -1.96
C ARG A 324 -1.62 -17.62 -1.09
N TYR A 325 -1.48 -17.71 0.22
CA TYR A 325 -2.43 -17.20 1.20
C TYR A 325 -1.67 -16.40 2.25
N ILE A 326 -2.02 -15.12 2.39
CA ILE A 326 -1.45 -14.25 3.41
C ILE A 326 -2.59 -13.81 4.32
N ILE A 327 -2.47 -14.07 5.62
CA ILE A 327 -3.46 -13.72 6.61
C ILE A 327 -2.93 -12.55 7.44
N THR A 328 -3.71 -11.49 7.53
CA THR A 328 -3.34 -10.27 8.25
C THR A 328 -4.52 -9.73 9.06
N VAL A 329 -4.25 -8.90 10.06
CA VAL A 329 -5.27 -8.18 10.83
C VAL A 329 -5.17 -6.68 10.49
N ASN A 330 -4.25 -5.96 11.09
CA ASN A 330 -4.00 -4.53 10.85
C ASN A 330 -2.57 -4.27 10.34
N ALA A 331 -1.82 -5.32 10.07
CA ALA A 331 -0.38 -5.26 9.82
C ALA A 331 -0.01 -4.85 8.39
N LEU A 332 -1.02 -4.56 7.55
CA LEU A 332 -0.77 -4.07 6.18
C LEU A 332 -0.26 -2.63 6.14
N LYS A 333 -0.18 -1.96 7.30
CA LYS A 333 0.61 -0.72 7.48
C LYS A 333 2.11 -0.95 7.25
N GLU A 334 2.57 -2.20 7.20
CA GLU A 334 3.98 -2.54 7.13
C GLU A 334 4.47 -2.68 5.68
N GLY A 335 5.61 -2.07 5.43
CA GLY A 335 6.22 -1.93 4.12
C GLY A 335 6.63 -3.26 3.47
N TRP A 336 5.74 -3.91 2.76
CA TRP A 336 6.04 -5.03 1.88
C TRP A 336 5.34 -4.84 0.53
N ASP A 337 5.91 -5.36 -0.51
CA ASP A 337 5.37 -5.30 -1.87
C ASP A 337 4.90 -6.68 -2.32
N CYS A 338 3.73 -6.76 -2.95
CA CYS A 338 3.19 -8.01 -3.44
C CYS A 338 2.36 -7.79 -4.71
N PRO A 339 2.98 -7.62 -5.89
CA PRO A 339 2.26 -7.51 -7.16
C PRO A 339 1.40 -8.73 -7.48
N PHE A 340 1.73 -9.89 -6.89
CA PHE A 340 0.94 -11.11 -7.04
C PHE A 340 -0.33 -11.17 -6.17
N ALA A 341 -0.59 -10.19 -5.31
CA ALA A 341 -1.86 -10.09 -4.62
C ALA A 341 -2.96 -9.68 -5.61
N TYR A 342 -3.94 -10.56 -5.83
CA TYR A 342 -5.06 -10.36 -6.75
C TYR A 342 -6.38 -10.20 -6.02
N ILE A 343 -6.51 -10.84 -4.86
CA ILE A 343 -7.76 -10.94 -4.13
C ILE A 343 -7.56 -10.40 -2.72
N LEU A 344 -8.38 -9.43 -2.33
CA LEU A 344 -8.59 -9.04 -0.94
C LEU A 344 -9.88 -9.72 -0.44
N ALA A 345 -9.78 -10.62 0.51
CA ALA A 345 -10.90 -11.23 1.21
C ALA A 345 -11.03 -10.58 2.60
N SER A 346 -11.93 -9.61 2.74
CA SER A 346 -12.13 -8.88 3.99
C SER A 346 -13.19 -9.55 4.85
N LEU A 347 -12.77 -9.98 6.04
CA LEU A 347 -13.62 -10.60 7.07
C LEU A 347 -13.80 -9.66 8.27
N ALA A 348 -13.28 -8.45 8.18
CA ALA A 348 -13.39 -7.44 9.22
C ALA A 348 -14.75 -6.72 9.14
N ASP A 349 -15.42 -6.53 10.28
CA ASP A 349 -16.75 -5.89 10.34
C ASP A 349 -16.68 -4.38 10.02
N LYS A 350 -15.52 -3.76 10.28
CA LYS A 350 -15.26 -2.33 9.99
C LYS A 350 -13.84 -2.17 9.50
N SER A 351 -13.69 -1.94 8.21
CA SER A 351 -12.42 -1.48 7.64
C SER A 351 -12.41 0.05 7.59
N SER A 352 -11.39 0.69 8.15
CA SER A 352 -11.22 2.12 7.97
C SER A 352 -10.78 2.43 6.53
N ALA A 353 -11.16 3.60 6.00
CA ALA A 353 -10.73 4.02 4.65
C ALA A 353 -9.20 3.96 4.48
N VAL A 354 -8.44 4.28 5.53
CA VAL A 354 -6.96 4.22 5.53
C VAL A 354 -6.44 2.78 5.42
N GLU A 355 -7.08 1.83 6.08
CA GLU A 355 -6.70 0.41 5.97
C GLU A 355 -6.99 -0.11 4.57
N VAL A 356 -8.14 0.22 4.02
CA VAL A 356 -8.53 -0.14 2.66
C VAL A 356 -7.57 0.47 1.62
N GLU A 357 -7.22 1.74 1.74
CA GLU A 357 -6.23 2.41 0.88
C GLU A 357 -4.90 1.65 0.82
N GLN A 358 -4.37 1.30 1.99
CA GLN A 358 -3.07 0.63 2.09
C GLN A 358 -3.08 -0.78 1.51
N ILE A 359 -4.18 -1.52 1.71
CA ILE A 359 -4.36 -2.87 1.16
C ILE A 359 -4.54 -2.82 -0.35
N LEU A 360 -5.42 -1.94 -0.83
CA LEU A 360 -5.70 -1.78 -2.25
C LEU A 360 -4.46 -1.34 -3.01
N GLY A 361 -3.66 -0.43 -2.46
CA GLY A 361 -2.40 0.00 -3.06
C GLY A 361 -1.42 -1.15 -3.36
N ARG A 362 -1.58 -2.31 -2.70
CA ARG A 362 -0.79 -3.53 -2.95
C ARG A 362 -1.46 -4.45 -3.96
N VAL A 363 -2.76 -4.69 -3.78
CA VAL A 363 -3.56 -5.55 -4.68
C VAL A 363 -3.61 -4.97 -6.09
N LEU A 364 -3.58 -3.63 -6.22
CA LEU A 364 -3.68 -2.95 -7.51
C LEU A 364 -2.44 -3.08 -8.40
N ARG A 365 -1.26 -3.38 -7.87
CA ARG A 365 -0.04 -3.46 -8.67
C ARG A 365 -0.10 -4.58 -9.70
N GLN A 366 0.20 -4.24 -10.95
CA GLN A 366 0.30 -5.23 -12.03
C GLN A 366 1.65 -5.95 -11.97
N PRO A 367 1.67 -7.30 -11.96
CA PRO A 367 2.92 -8.04 -12.03
C PRO A 367 3.73 -7.67 -13.27
N TYR A 368 5.04 -7.47 -13.09
CA TYR A 368 6.00 -7.18 -14.15
C TYR A 368 5.70 -5.93 -14.99
N VAL A 369 4.68 -5.13 -14.62
CA VAL A 369 4.22 -3.98 -15.44
C VAL A 369 3.89 -4.41 -16.87
N LEU A 370 3.17 -5.54 -17.01
CA LEU A 370 2.81 -6.12 -18.30
C LEU A 370 1.31 -6.37 -18.39
N LYS A 371 0.74 -6.16 -19.59
CA LYS A 371 -0.62 -6.60 -19.90
C LYS A 371 -0.59 -8.13 -20.10
N HIS A 372 -1.45 -8.82 -19.38
CA HIS A 372 -1.64 -10.27 -19.53
C HIS A 372 -2.67 -10.56 -20.60
N LYS A 373 -2.51 -11.71 -21.30
CA LYS A 373 -3.45 -12.17 -22.33
C LYS A 373 -4.80 -12.50 -21.72
N GLU A 374 -4.79 -13.13 -20.54
CA GLU A 374 -5.99 -13.49 -19.82
C GLU A 374 -6.60 -12.26 -19.14
N PRO A 375 -7.84 -11.85 -19.50
CA PRO A 375 -8.46 -10.62 -18.99
C PRO A 375 -8.52 -10.54 -17.47
N LEU A 376 -8.82 -11.65 -16.78
CA LEU A 376 -8.94 -11.70 -15.33
C LEU A 376 -7.62 -11.42 -14.62
N LEU A 377 -6.47 -11.68 -15.25
CA LEU A 377 -5.15 -11.37 -14.69
C LEU A 377 -4.77 -9.89 -14.77
N ASN A 378 -5.61 -9.05 -15.37
CA ASN A 378 -5.45 -7.60 -15.40
C ASN A 378 -6.40 -6.86 -14.44
N LEU A 379 -7.11 -7.60 -13.58
CA LEU A 379 -8.12 -7.08 -12.64
C LEU A 379 -7.73 -7.35 -11.19
N SER A 380 -8.31 -6.57 -10.29
CA SER A 380 -8.21 -6.77 -8.84
C SER A 380 -9.58 -7.10 -8.26
N PHE A 381 -9.61 -7.96 -7.24
CA PHE A 381 -10.86 -8.44 -6.64
C PHE A 381 -10.89 -8.10 -5.15
N VAL A 382 -12.05 -7.61 -4.69
CA VAL A 382 -12.35 -7.37 -3.29
C VAL A 382 -13.62 -8.13 -2.94
N LEU A 383 -13.51 -9.09 -2.04
CA LEU A 383 -14.62 -9.89 -1.55
C LEU A 383 -14.86 -9.53 -0.08
N THR A 384 -16.09 -9.24 0.28
CA THR A 384 -16.46 -8.82 1.63
C THR A 384 -17.81 -9.44 2.03
N ALA A 385 -18.09 -9.50 3.33
CA ALA A 385 -19.42 -9.79 3.86
C ALA A 385 -19.75 -8.71 4.89
N SER A 386 -20.67 -7.83 4.56
CA SER A 386 -21.06 -6.72 5.42
C SER A 386 -22.55 -6.49 5.33
N ALA A 387 -23.24 -6.51 6.48
CA ALA A 387 -24.66 -6.13 6.56
C ALA A 387 -24.90 -4.66 6.17
N LYS A 388 -23.83 -3.85 6.24
CA LYS A 388 -23.84 -2.44 5.84
C LYS A 388 -22.97 -2.24 4.61
N PHE A 389 -23.28 -2.96 3.55
CA PHE A 389 -22.49 -2.94 2.32
C PHE A 389 -22.20 -1.53 1.80
N ASN A 390 -23.21 -0.65 1.79
CA ASN A 390 -23.03 0.73 1.34
C ASN A 390 -21.99 1.48 2.17
N GLU A 391 -21.95 1.33 3.51
CA GLU A 391 -20.92 1.95 4.35
C GLU A 391 -19.54 1.35 4.09
N THR A 392 -19.48 0.03 3.86
CA THR A 392 -18.23 -0.66 3.52
C THR A 392 -17.75 -0.23 2.13
N LEU A 393 -18.65 -0.14 1.16
CA LEU A 393 -18.36 0.33 -0.19
C LEU A 393 -17.87 1.78 -0.17
N ASP A 394 -18.49 2.66 0.61
CA ASP A 394 -18.04 4.04 0.79
C ASP A 394 -16.61 4.11 1.34
N ASN A 395 -16.24 3.23 2.27
CA ASN A 395 -14.88 3.15 2.78
C ASN A 395 -13.89 2.62 1.71
N ILE A 396 -14.28 1.62 0.90
CA ILE A 396 -13.48 1.12 -0.22
C ILE A 396 -13.29 2.22 -1.26
N VAL A 397 -14.36 2.91 -1.63
CA VAL A 397 -14.34 4.02 -2.58
C VAL A 397 -13.47 5.17 -2.06
N LYS A 398 -13.61 5.52 -0.79
CA LYS A 398 -12.77 6.53 -0.16
C LYS A 398 -11.31 6.11 -0.14
N GLY A 399 -11.01 4.85 0.21
CA GLY A 399 -9.65 4.31 0.14
C GLY A 399 -9.07 4.35 -1.28
N LEU A 400 -9.87 4.05 -2.31
CA LEU A 400 -9.47 4.21 -3.71
C LEU A 400 -9.19 5.67 -4.07
N GLN A 401 -10.05 6.60 -3.63
CA GLN A 401 -9.87 8.03 -3.85
C GLN A 401 -8.62 8.56 -3.13
N ASP A 402 -8.37 8.12 -1.89
CA ASP A 402 -7.17 8.46 -1.13
C ASP A 402 -5.91 7.88 -1.78
N ALA A 403 -6.01 6.74 -2.44
CA ALA A 403 -4.96 6.17 -3.29
C ALA A 403 -4.80 6.87 -4.66
N GLY A 404 -5.67 7.84 -4.98
CA GLY A 404 -5.61 8.64 -6.22
C GLY A 404 -6.43 8.09 -7.38
N PHE A 405 -7.33 7.12 -7.14
CA PHE A 405 -8.24 6.56 -8.14
C PHE A 405 -9.61 7.27 -8.12
N SER A 406 -10.45 7.03 -9.11
CA SER A 406 -11.76 7.66 -9.26
C SER A 406 -12.91 6.66 -9.08
N ASN A 407 -14.13 7.18 -8.97
CA ASN A 407 -15.35 6.36 -8.92
C ASN A 407 -15.59 5.52 -10.19
N LYS A 408 -14.87 5.80 -11.27
CA LYS A 408 -14.96 5.05 -12.54
C LYS A 408 -14.00 3.84 -12.58
N ASP A 409 -13.16 3.68 -11.57
CA ASP A 409 -12.08 2.68 -11.53
C ASP A 409 -12.47 1.42 -10.77
N TYR A 410 -13.73 1.29 -10.35
CA TYR A 410 -14.27 0.11 -9.70
C TYR A 410 -15.69 -0.24 -10.17
N TYR A 411 -16.05 -1.50 -9.97
CA TYR A 411 -17.39 -2.05 -10.09
C TYR A 411 -17.77 -2.74 -8.79
N ALA A 412 -19.00 -2.57 -8.31
CA ALA A 412 -19.46 -3.19 -7.08
C ALA A 412 -20.85 -3.82 -7.26
N GLU A 413 -21.02 -5.02 -6.73
CA GLU A 413 -22.29 -5.77 -6.75
C GLU A 413 -22.48 -6.56 -5.46
N GLU A 414 -23.71 -6.74 -5.05
CA GLU A 414 -24.11 -7.58 -3.94
C GLU A 414 -24.58 -8.94 -4.49
N ILE A 415 -23.98 -10.03 -4.01
CA ILE A 415 -24.40 -11.38 -4.36
C ILE A 415 -25.39 -11.86 -3.30
N ILE A 416 -26.66 -11.94 -3.66
CA ILE A 416 -27.67 -12.58 -2.85
C ILE A 416 -27.64 -14.06 -3.25
N THR A 417 -27.10 -14.92 -2.40
CA THR A 417 -27.25 -16.37 -2.54
C THR A 417 -28.66 -16.72 -2.11
N GLU A 418 -29.56 -16.95 -3.05
CA GLU A 418 -30.84 -17.56 -2.73
C GLU A 418 -30.55 -18.95 -2.15
N GLU A 419 -30.89 -19.20 -0.89
CA GLU A 419 -30.98 -20.55 -0.34
C GLU A 419 -31.94 -21.33 -1.25
N ILE A 420 -31.44 -22.40 -1.91
CA ILE A 420 -32.36 -23.35 -2.56
C ILE A 420 -33.19 -23.95 -1.42
N PRO A 421 -34.47 -23.63 -1.33
CA PRO A 421 -35.28 -24.16 -0.21
C PRO A 421 -35.25 -25.69 -0.31
N VAL A 422 -34.77 -26.33 0.73
CA VAL A 422 -35.04 -27.75 0.95
C VAL A 422 -36.53 -27.88 0.84
N THR A 423 -36.99 -28.66 -0.13
CA THR A 423 -38.38 -28.85 -0.47
C THR A 423 -39.19 -29.24 0.76
N ASP A 424 -39.71 -28.25 1.46
CA ASP A 424 -40.73 -28.47 2.49
C ASP A 424 -42.08 -28.37 1.79
N LYS A 425 -42.84 -29.44 1.82
CA LYS A 425 -44.15 -29.50 1.20
C LYS A 425 -45.16 -28.48 1.76
N GLU A 426 -44.82 -27.82 2.88
CA GLU A 426 -45.62 -26.75 3.47
C GLU A 426 -45.36 -25.37 2.78
N ALA A 427 -44.20 -25.13 2.17
CA ALA A 427 -43.91 -23.90 1.43
C ALA A 427 -44.71 -23.82 0.12
N LEU A 428 -44.91 -24.98 -0.54
CA LEU A 428 -45.66 -25.05 -1.80
C LEU A 428 -47.16 -24.72 -1.63
N ASN A 429 -47.72 -24.93 -0.41
CA ASN A 429 -49.10 -24.59 -0.12
C ASN A 429 -49.34 -23.11 0.20
N ARG A 430 -48.34 -22.33 0.52
CA ARG A 430 -48.44 -20.87 0.73
C ARG A 430 -48.44 -20.08 -0.55
N GLU A 431 -47.70 -20.49 -1.57
CA GLU A 431 -47.68 -19.81 -2.90
C GLU A 431 -48.98 -19.97 -3.68
N LEU A 432 -49.79 -20.98 -3.39
CA LEU A 432 -51.05 -21.23 -4.06
C LEU A 432 -52.24 -20.41 -3.51
N PHE A 433 -52.11 -19.78 -2.34
CA PHE A 433 -53.21 -19.04 -1.69
C PHE A 433 -52.81 -17.63 -1.21
N GLY A 434 -52.24 -16.85 -2.06
CA GLY A 434 -52.24 -15.38 -2.12
C GLY A 434 -51.92 -14.64 -0.83
N GLY A 435 -50.77 -14.04 -0.78
CA GLY A 435 -50.42 -12.97 0.14
C GLY A 435 -49.07 -12.37 -0.30
N THR A 436 -49.11 -11.23 -0.96
CA THR A 436 -47.95 -10.39 -1.23
C THR A 436 -47.54 -9.74 0.10
N GLU A 437 -46.66 -10.37 0.83
CA GLU A 437 -45.84 -9.70 1.83
C GLU A 437 -44.47 -9.50 1.18
N GLU A 438 -44.05 -8.24 1.03
CA GLU A 438 -42.66 -7.88 0.72
C GLU A 438 -41.80 -8.50 1.82
N VAL A 439 -41.05 -9.55 1.46
CA VAL A 439 -40.00 -10.10 2.32
C VAL A 439 -38.82 -9.12 2.29
N THR A 440 -38.86 -8.14 3.16
CA THR A 440 -37.67 -7.42 3.57
C THR A 440 -36.83 -8.41 4.38
N THR A 441 -35.86 -9.03 3.74
CA THR A 441 -34.83 -9.80 4.43
C THR A 441 -33.99 -8.83 5.27
N HIS A 442 -34.42 -8.63 6.52
CA HIS A 442 -33.55 -8.06 7.55
C HIS A 442 -32.52 -9.14 7.91
N PHE A 443 -31.29 -8.97 7.43
CA PHE A 443 -30.16 -9.71 7.97
C PHE A 443 -29.97 -9.24 9.42
N ASP A 444 -30.07 -10.15 10.37
CA ASP A 444 -29.78 -9.85 11.78
C ASP A 444 -28.25 -9.62 11.91
N ASP A 445 -27.85 -8.50 12.51
CA ASP A 445 -26.42 -8.16 12.75
C ASP A 445 -25.65 -9.27 13.53
N ALA A 446 -26.37 -10.18 14.18
CA ALA A 446 -25.81 -11.31 14.93
C ALA A 446 -25.18 -12.40 14.03
N ASP A 447 -25.73 -12.63 12.83
CA ASP A 447 -25.26 -13.70 11.92
C ASP A 447 -23.94 -13.37 11.21
N ILE A 448 -23.54 -12.10 11.18
CA ILE A 448 -22.31 -11.65 10.52
C ILE A 448 -21.12 -11.66 11.47
N THR A 449 -21.33 -11.68 12.77
CA THR A 449 -20.26 -11.60 13.78
C THR A 449 -19.48 -12.90 13.97
N ASN A 450 -20.08 -14.05 13.71
CA ASN A 450 -19.47 -15.37 13.88
C ASN A 450 -19.23 -16.04 12.53
N ILE A 451 -18.04 -16.64 12.32
CA ILE A 451 -17.78 -17.50 11.16
C ILE A 451 -18.03 -18.93 11.53
N ASN A 452 -18.95 -19.58 10.80
CA ASN A 452 -19.11 -21.02 10.83
C ASN A 452 -18.04 -21.68 9.93
N VAL A 453 -16.87 -21.97 10.50
CA VAL A 453 -15.75 -22.57 9.76
C VAL A 453 -16.11 -23.92 9.12
N ASP A 454 -17.11 -24.64 9.64
CA ASP A 454 -17.55 -25.93 9.09
C ASP A 454 -18.30 -25.77 7.75
N ALA A 455 -18.87 -24.60 7.49
CA ALA A 455 -19.51 -24.27 6.21
C ALA A 455 -18.50 -23.93 5.09
N ILE A 456 -17.21 -23.80 5.42
CA ILE A 456 -16.16 -23.57 4.43
C ILE A 456 -15.79 -24.91 3.80
N SER A 457 -16.04 -25.07 2.50
CA SER A 457 -15.72 -26.27 1.73
C SER A 457 -14.86 -25.92 0.52
N PHE A 458 -13.68 -26.50 0.48
CA PHE A 458 -12.76 -26.35 -0.64
C PHE A 458 -11.90 -27.61 -0.75
N ASP A 459 -11.82 -28.20 -1.92
CA ASP A 459 -10.91 -29.32 -2.18
C ASP A 459 -9.79 -28.86 -3.11
N PRO A 460 -8.56 -28.69 -2.59
CA PRO A 460 -7.42 -28.26 -3.40
C PRO A 460 -7.02 -29.28 -4.47
N THR A 461 -7.50 -30.54 -4.37
CA THR A 461 -7.17 -31.63 -5.31
C THR A 461 -8.25 -31.87 -6.36
N ALA A 462 -9.46 -31.35 -6.16
CA ALA A 462 -10.56 -31.53 -7.10
C ALA A 462 -10.29 -30.82 -8.43
N ASN A 463 -10.50 -31.49 -9.54
CA ASN A 463 -10.39 -30.89 -10.88
C ASN A 463 -11.63 -30.06 -11.24
N GLU A 464 -12.75 -30.26 -10.55
CA GLU A 464 -14.02 -29.56 -10.77
C GLU A 464 -14.43 -28.75 -9.54
N VAL A 465 -14.96 -27.56 -9.78
CA VAL A 465 -15.51 -26.68 -8.73
C VAL A 465 -16.88 -27.22 -8.34
N ALA A 466 -17.18 -27.28 -7.03
CA ALA A 466 -18.51 -27.69 -6.55
C ALA A 466 -19.62 -26.83 -7.20
N PRO A 467 -20.80 -27.40 -7.58
CA PRO A 467 -21.80 -26.72 -8.42
C PRO A 467 -22.28 -25.36 -7.89
N ILE A 468 -22.45 -25.21 -6.57
CA ILE A 468 -22.91 -23.94 -5.93
C ILE A 468 -21.83 -22.88 -5.97
N ALA A 469 -20.58 -23.24 -5.62
CA ALA A 469 -19.43 -22.33 -5.73
C ALA A 469 -19.16 -21.97 -7.19
N ASN A 470 -19.41 -22.86 -8.13
CA ASN A 470 -19.23 -22.64 -9.57
C ASN A 470 -20.18 -21.56 -10.11
N THR A 471 -21.42 -21.48 -9.60
CA THR A 471 -22.39 -20.46 -10.04
C THR A 471 -21.95 -19.06 -9.61
N ALA A 472 -21.58 -18.87 -8.33
CA ALA A 472 -21.12 -17.59 -7.81
C ALA A 472 -19.80 -17.14 -8.49
N ILE A 473 -18.83 -18.05 -8.64
CA ILE A 473 -17.58 -17.76 -9.31
C ILE A 473 -17.79 -17.45 -10.80
N SER A 474 -18.67 -18.19 -11.47
CA SER A 474 -18.99 -17.91 -12.89
C SER A 474 -19.63 -16.55 -13.06
N GLN A 475 -20.53 -16.15 -12.17
CA GLN A 475 -21.11 -14.79 -12.18
C GLN A 475 -20.03 -13.73 -11.97
N ILE A 476 -19.20 -13.90 -10.91
CA ILE A 476 -18.09 -12.98 -10.61
C ILE A 476 -17.17 -12.82 -11.83
N THR A 477 -16.72 -13.93 -12.42
CA THR A 477 -15.71 -13.89 -13.48
C THR A 477 -16.29 -13.41 -14.81
N GLN A 478 -17.50 -13.81 -15.15
CA GLN A 478 -18.19 -13.33 -16.35
C GLN A 478 -18.40 -11.81 -16.26
N LYS A 479 -18.92 -11.32 -15.16
CA LYS A 479 -19.16 -9.91 -14.94
C LYS A 479 -17.85 -9.11 -14.91
N ALA A 480 -16.81 -9.65 -14.26
CA ALA A 480 -15.49 -9.04 -14.25
C ALA A 480 -14.90 -8.86 -15.66
N ILE A 481 -15.09 -9.85 -16.54
CA ILE A 481 -14.65 -9.76 -17.95
C ILE A 481 -15.46 -8.69 -18.71
N GLU A 482 -16.77 -8.62 -18.50
CA GLU A 482 -17.64 -7.61 -19.11
C GLU A 482 -17.22 -6.19 -18.69
N GLU A 483 -17.06 -5.96 -17.40
CA GLU A 483 -16.64 -4.66 -16.83
C GLU A 483 -15.21 -4.30 -17.24
N GLY A 484 -14.30 -5.27 -17.28
CA GLY A 484 -12.93 -5.09 -17.78
C GLY A 484 -12.93 -4.61 -19.25
N LYS A 485 -13.73 -5.22 -20.11
CA LYS A 485 -13.90 -4.80 -21.51
C LYS A 485 -14.52 -3.40 -21.62
N ALA A 486 -15.57 -3.11 -20.84
CA ALA A 486 -16.20 -1.80 -20.82
C ALA A 486 -15.22 -0.72 -20.35
N PHE A 487 -14.35 -1.04 -19.37
CA PHE A 487 -13.29 -0.14 -18.90
C PHE A 487 -12.23 0.10 -20.00
N GLU A 488 -11.78 -0.93 -20.71
CA GLU A 488 -10.83 -0.79 -21.81
C GLU A 488 -11.40 0.05 -22.97
N THR A 489 -12.69 -0.09 -23.28
CA THR A 489 -13.36 0.73 -24.29
C THR A 489 -13.33 2.21 -23.91
N ARG A 490 -13.63 2.54 -22.64
CA ARG A 490 -13.52 3.92 -22.13
C ARG A 490 -12.10 4.48 -22.22
N LEU A 491 -11.07 3.64 -21.99
CA LEU A 491 -9.66 4.08 -22.12
C LEU A 491 -9.31 4.51 -23.55
N THR A 492 -9.97 3.93 -24.56
CA THR A 492 -9.73 4.28 -25.97
C THR A 492 -10.53 5.49 -26.42
N GLU A 493 -11.70 5.74 -25.82
CA GLU A 493 -12.55 6.90 -26.13
C GLU A 493 -12.03 8.19 -25.48
N ASP A 494 -11.39 8.11 -24.31
CA ASP A 494 -10.79 9.24 -23.60
C ASP A 494 -9.33 9.55 -24.06
N ALA A 495 -8.82 8.87 -25.11
CA ALA A 495 -7.48 9.04 -25.68
C ALA A 495 -7.52 9.91 -26.94
#